data_c955165896dff9c9ce640027f902c617
#
_entry.id   c955165896dff9c9ce640027f902c617
#
_cell.length_a   1.000
_cell.length_b   1.000
_cell.length_c   1.000
_cell.angle_alpha   90.00
_cell.angle_beta   90.00
_cell.angle_gamma   90.00
#
_symmetry.space_group_name_H-M   'P 1'
#
loop_
_entity.id
_entity.type
_entity.pdbx_description
1 polymer ?
#
loop_
_entity_poly.entity_id
_entity_poly.type
_entity_poly.pdbx_seq_one_letter_code
_entity_poly.pdbx_strand_id
1 'polypeptide(L)'
;MKYNLLKYFSFLFTLTLISCGGGGGADDGGSGGGGGGGNVTNPPGKSTLIDPANNTACETGTSVSDTQSEVTFTWNVSAKTSSYDLRITNLNTSVTVNKTGITTTTTKATLDKGLPYSWYITSKNTSSSTSTKSDTWKFYLEGSGIANYAPFPAEIKEPSESIVNRGSDGKVTFVWEGSDPDAGDTLKYTLYVDKTD
;
A
#
# COMPACT_ATOMS: atom_id res chain seq x y z
N MET A 1 37.60 20.37 -2.33
CA MET A 1 37.62 19.60 -3.58
C MET A 1 36.23 19.02 -3.78
N LYS A 2 35.44 19.59 -4.70
CA LYS A 2 34.05 19.16 -4.96
C LYS A 2 34.08 18.19 -6.14
N TYR A 3 33.51 17.00 -5.95
CA TYR A 3 33.24 16.11 -7.08
C TYR A 3 31.73 15.95 -7.24
N ASN A 4 31.21 16.62 -8.28
CA ASN A 4 29.89 16.36 -8.81
C ASN A 4 29.99 15.13 -9.73
N LEU A 5 29.32 14.04 -9.38
CA LEU A 5 29.17 12.88 -10.26
C LEU A 5 27.71 12.83 -10.75
N LEU A 6 27.49 13.45 -11.89
CA LEU A 6 26.24 13.40 -12.63
C LEU A 6 26.23 12.06 -13.43
N LYS A 7 25.47 11.06 -12.98
CA LYS A 7 25.28 9.82 -13.75
C LYS A 7 23.99 9.94 -14.58
N TYR A 8 24.19 10.18 -15.88
CA TYR A 8 23.15 9.98 -16.88
C TYR A 8 22.92 8.48 -17.08
N PHE A 9 21.71 8.01 -16.75
CA PHE A 9 21.28 6.65 -17.10
C PHE A 9 20.53 6.74 -18.43
N SER A 10 21.24 6.42 -19.53
CA SER A 10 20.63 6.31 -20.86
C SER A 10 19.93 4.94 -20.96
N PHE A 11 18.60 4.96 -20.98
CA PHE A 11 17.79 3.76 -21.19
C PHE A 11 17.58 3.55 -22.68
N LEU A 12 18.37 2.65 -23.27
CA LEU A 12 18.24 2.26 -24.67
C LEU A 12 17.09 1.25 -24.79
N PHE A 13 15.94 1.72 -25.30
CA PHE A 13 14.77 0.89 -25.57
C PHE A 13 14.92 0.25 -26.97
N THR A 14 15.29 -1.03 -27.04
CA THR A 14 15.29 -1.81 -28.27
C THR A 14 13.91 -2.39 -28.51
N LEU A 15 13.21 -1.83 -29.50
CA LEU A 15 11.92 -2.31 -29.99
C LEU A 15 12.18 -3.46 -30.98
N THR A 16 11.93 -4.70 -30.58
CA THR A 16 11.92 -5.86 -31.47
C THR A 16 10.51 -6.05 -32.06
N LEU A 17 10.37 -5.74 -33.34
CA LEU A 17 9.19 -6.06 -34.13
C LEU A 17 9.26 -7.54 -34.53
N ILE A 18 8.38 -8.37 -33.98
CA ILE A 18 8.17 -9.74 -34.46
C ILE A 18 7.08 -9.67 -35.51
N SER A 19 7.49 -9.83 -36.77
CA SER A 19 6.63 -10.01 -37.93
C SER A 19 6.04 -11.41 -37.94
N CYS A 20 4.71 -11.55 -37.87
CA CYS A 20 3.99 -12.78 -38.08
C CYS A 20 3.72 -12.95 -39.57
N GLY A 21 4.46 -13.86 -40.20
CA GLY A 21 4.25 -14.30 -41.56
C GLY A 21 3.14 -15.35 -41.61
N GLY A 22 2.12 -15.10 -42.45
CA GLY A 22 1.04 -16.02 -42.72
C GLY A 22 1.44 -17.18 -43.63
N GLY A 23 0.85 -18.35 -43.41
CA GLY A 23 0.90 -19.52 -44.25
C GLY A 23 -0.40 -20.29 -44.10
N GLY A 24 -1.23 -20.29 -45.13
CA GLY A 24 -2.49 -21.02 -45.19
C GLY A 24 -2.27 -22.51 -45.46
N GLY A 25 -3.14 -23.35 -44.94
CA GLY A 25 -3.25 -24.77 -45.23
C GLY A 25 -4.56 -25.29 -44.66
N ALA A 26 -5.43 -25.73 -45.51
CA ALA A 26 -6.77 -26.25 -45.21
C ALA A 26 -6.74 -27.73 -44.81
N ASP A 27 -7.87 -28.18 -44.22
CA ASP A 27 -8.41 -29.54 -44.04
C ASP A 27 -7.87 -30.38 -42.88
N ASP A 28 -8.65 -30.84 -41.98
CA ASP A 28 -9.74 -31.80 -41.97
C ASP A 28 -10.18 -32.16 -40.57
N GLY A 29 -11.40 -32.61 -40.40
CA GLY A 29 -12.18 -32.81 -39.22
C GLY A 29 -11.61 -33.67 -38.09
N GLY A 30 -11.96 -33.32 -36.92
CA GLY A 30 -11.75 -34.09 -35.70
C GLY A 30 -12.56 -33.54 -34.52
N SER A 31 -13.80 -34.07 -34.38
CA SER A 31 -14.62 -33.91 -33.18
C SER A 31 -13.88 -34.36 -31.94
N GLY A 32 -13.85 -33.56 -30.91
CA GLY A 32 -13.32 -33.97 -29.60
C GLY A 32 -13.48 -32.85 -28.58
N GLY A 33 -14.59 -32.88 -27.85
CA GLY A 33 -14.93 -31.92 -26.80
C GLY A 33 -13.90 -31.85 -25.71
N GLY A 34 -13.84 -30.72 -25.12
CA GLY A 34 -13.03 -30.41 -23.99
C GLY A 34 -12.91 -28.90 -23.84
N GLY A 35 -14.06 -28.21 -23.88
CA GLY A 35 -14.10 -26.81 -23.46
C GLY A 35 -13.77 -26.70 -21.99
N GLY A 36 -12.51 -26.76 -21.62
CA GLY A 36 -12.01 -26.22 -20.38
C GLY A 36 -12.21 -24.73 -20.46
N GLY A 37 -13.41 -24.24 -20.12
CA GLY A 37 -13.66 -22.84 -19.81
C GLY A 37 -12.79 -22.46 -18.63
N GLY A 38 -11.53 -22.11 -18.89
CA GLY A 38 -10.72 -21.45 -17.93
C GLY A 38 -11.50 -20.22 -17.54
N ASN A 39 -12.01 -20.22 -16.31
CA ASN A 39 -12.67 -19.08 -15.72
C ASN A 39 -11.66 -17.94 -15.78
N VAL A 40 -11.79 -17.07 -16.78
CA VAL A 40 -10.90 -15.92 -16.96
C VAL A 40 -11.20 -15.03 -15.77
N THR A 41 -10.45 -15.26 -14.68
CA THR A 41 -10.52 -14.46 -13.48
C THR A 41 -10.10 -13.06 -13.89
N ASN A 42 -11.07 -12.17 -13.91
CA ASN A 42 -10.86 -10.79 -14.28
C ASN A 42 -10.81 -9.97 -12.97
N PRO A 43 -9.64 -9.92 -12.29
CA PRO A 43 -9.54 -9.28 -10.99
C PRO A 43 -9.85 -7.79 -11.08
N PRO A 44 -10.34 -7.19 -10.00
CA PRO A 44 -10.56 -5.75 -9.96
C PRO A 44 -9.24 -4.99 -10.04
N GLY A 45 -9.29 -3.76 -10.56
CA GLY A 45 -8.14 -2.87 -10.61
C GLY A 45 -7.71 -2.39 -9.22
N LYS A 46 -6.47 -1.91 -9.13
CA LYS A 46 -5.94 -1.25 -7.93
C LYS A 46 -6.53 0.16 -7.82
N SER A 47 -7.14 0.48 -6.67
CA SER A 47 -7.58 1.83 -6.35
C SER A 47 -6.41 2.73 -5.97
N THR A 48 -6.45 4.00 -6.35
CA THR A 48 -5.57 5.05 -5.85
C THR A 48 -6.27 5.83 -4.74
N LEU A 49 -5.57 6.00 -3.63
CA LEU A 49 -6.09 6.71 -2.47
C LEU A 49 -6.08 8.22 -2.73
N ILE A 50 -6.94 8.98 -2.05
CA ILE A 50 -7.03 10.44 -2.17
C ILE A 50 -6.89 11.07 -0.79
N ASP A 51 -7.76 10.71 0.17
CA ASP A 51 -7.85 11.35 1.46
C ASP A 51 -8.27 10.36 2.55
N PRO A 52 -7.63 10.40 3.74
CA PRO A 52 -6.49 11.24 4.17
C PRO A 52 -5.23 10.99 3.34
N ALA A 53 -4.52 12.08 2.97
CA ALA A 53 -3.31 11.99 2.15
C ALA A 53 -2.18 11.28 2.91
N ASN A 54 -1.25 10.68 2.15
CA ASN A 54 -0.16 9.95 2.77
C ASN A 54 0.79 10.87 3.55
N ASN A 55 1.10 10.49 4.78
CA ASN A 55 1.94 11.24 5.73
C ASN A 55 1.36 12.62 6.11
N THR A 56 0.04 12.78 6.08
CA THR A 56 -0.60 13.99 6.60
C THR A 56 -0.40 14.08 8.12
N ALA A 57 0.14 15.23 8.55
CA ALA A 57 0.45 15.50 9.96
C ALA A 57 -0.78 15.84 10.81
N CYS A 58 -1.83 16.37 10.21
CA CYS A 58 -2.92 17.00 10.93
C CYS A 58 -4.23 16.77 10.18
N GLU A 59 -4.69 15.53 10.18
CA GLU A 59 -6.04 15.21 9.72
C GLU A 59 -7.01 15.58 10.85
N THR A 60 -7.90 16.54 10.60
CA THR A 60 -8.79 17.05 11.65
C THR A 60 -10.05 16.22 11.81
N GLY A 61 -10.64 15.77 10.71
CA GLY A 61 -11.94 15.12 10.71
C GLY A 61 -13.05 16.02 11.26
N THR A 62 -14.22 15.45 11.50
CA THR A 62 -15.32 16.11 12.21
C THR A 62 -15.33 15.64 13.67
N SER A 63 -15.18 16.56 14.63
CA SER A 63 -15.18 16.20 16.05
C SER A 63 -16.52 15.55 16.44
N VAL A 64 -16.47 14.38 17.03
CA VAL A 64 -17.60 13.62 17.57
C VAL A 64 -17.65 13.74 19.09
N SER A 65 -16.46 13.77 19.71
CA SER A 65 -16.28 13.96 21.15
C SER A 65 -14.92 14.61 21.42
N ASP A 66 -14.58 14.84 22.68
CA ASP A 66 -13.24 15.34 23.08
C ASP A 66 -12.13 14.38 22.67
N THR A 67 -12.42 13.07 22.58
CA THR A 67 -11.44 12.03 22.29
C THR A 67 -11.57 11.41 20.91
N GLN A 68 -12.62 11.72 20.14
CA GLN A 68 -12.90 11.07 18.86
C GLN A 68 -13.28 12.07 17.76
N SER A 69 -12.85 11.76 16.53
CA SER A 69 -13.27 12.45 15.30
C SER A 69 -13.74 11.45 14.26
N GLU A 70 -14.70 11.86 13.45
CA GLU A 70 -15.13 11.17 12.25
C GLU A 70 -14.26 11.61 11.07
N VAL A 71 -13.49 10.69 10.50
CA VAL A 71 -12.60 10.91 9.36
C VAL A 71 -13.27 10.39 8.09
N THR A 72 -13.21 11.18 7.02
CA THR A 72 -13.70 10.79 5.69
C THR A 72 -12.56 10.17 4.89
N PHE A 73 -12.77 8.97 4.35
CA PHE A 73 -11.83 8.26 3.49
C PHE A 73 -12.33 8.32 2.05
N THR A 74 -11.46 8.72 1.14
CA THR A 74 -11.79 8.90 -0.28
C THR A 74 -10.73 8.27 -1.17
N TRP A 75 -11.16 7.64 -2.25
CA TRP A 75 -10.27 7.00 -3.24
C TRP A 75 -10.87 7.10 -4.64
N ASN A 76 -10.07 6.84 -5.66
CA ASN A 76 -10.54 6.76 -7.03
C ASN A 76 -11.19 5.41 -7.32
N VAL A 77 -12.19 5.44 -8.19
CA VAL A 77 -12.79 4.22 -8.73
C VAL A 77 -11.72 3.38 -9.44
N SER A 78 -11.76 2.07 -9.23
CA SER A 78 -10.89 1.14 -9.94
C SER A 78 -11.68 0.31 -10.94
N ALA A 79 -11.02 -0.08 -12.03
CA ALA A 79 -11.64 -0.84 -13.10
C ALA A 79 -12.17 -2.18 -12.58
N LYS A 80 -13.32 -2.62 -13.10
CA LYS A 80 -13.92 -3.94 -12.82
C LYS A 80 -14.19 -4.19 -11.34
N THR A 81 -14.47 -3.15 -10.58
CA THR A 81 -14.74 -3.20 -9.15
C THR A 81 -16.22 -2.99 -8.88
N SER A 82 -16.82 -3.83 -8.07
CA SER A 82 -18.22 -3.72 -7.64
C SER A 82 -18.34 -3.27 -6.18
N SER A 83 -17.32 -3.50 -5.37
CA SER A 83 -17.30 -3.08 -3.97
C SER A 83 -15.88 -2.93 -3.44
N TYR A 84 -15.77 -2.22 -2.34
CA TYR A 84 -14.52 -1.93 -1.65
C TYR A 84 -14.62 -2.34 -0.19
N ASP A 85 -13.51 -2.78 0.38
CA ASP A 85 -13.33 -2.89 1.82
C ASP A 85 -12.26 -1.89 2.26
N LEU A 86 -12.59 -1.08 3.26
CA LEU A 86 -11.65 -0.18 3.93
C LEU A 86 -11.10 -0.88 5.18
N ARG A 87 -9.79 -0.85 5.34
CA ARG A 87 -9.12 -1.21 6.59
C ARG A 87 -8.31 -0.05 7.10
N ILE A 88 -8.49 0.28 8.38
CA ILE A 88 -7.75 1.29 9.12
C ILE A 88 -7.08 0.58 10.29
N THR A 89 -5.82 0.88 10.54
CA THR A 89 -5.06 0.31 11.66
C THR A 89 -4.47 1.43 12.49
N ASN A 90 -4.73 1.43 13.78
CA ASN A 90 -4.03 2.26 14.74
C ASN A 90 -2.59 1.74 14.88
N LEU A 91 -1.60 2.58 14.60
CA LEU A 91 -0.19 2.16 14.56
C LEU A 91 0.44 1.97 15.94
N ASN A 92 -0.17 2.55 16.99
CA ASN A 92 0.32 2.38 18.37
C ASN A 92 -0.21 1.09 19.02
N THR A 93 -1.47 0.74 18.72
CA THR A 93 -2.15 -0.39 19.40
C THR A 93 -2.39 -1.59 18.51
N SER A 94 -2.18 -1.46 17.19
CA SER A 94 -2.51 -2.45 16.17
C SER A 94 -4.02 -2.79 16.08
N VAL A 95 -4.87 -2.03 16.76
CA VAL A 95 -6.33 -2.18 16.66
C VAL A 95 -6.79 -1.76 15.28
N THR A 96 -7.71 -2.54 14.70
CA THR A 96 -8.21 -2.31 13.33
C THR A 96 -9.68 -1.98 13.29
N VAL A 97 -10.04 -1.02 12.43
CA VAL A 97 -11.41 -0.74 12.02
C VAL A 97 -11.58 -1.23 10.59
N ASN A 98 -12.58 -2.05 10.35
CA ASN A 98 -12.89 -2.59 9.02
C ASN A 98 -14.30 -2.18 8.61
N LYS A 99 -14.45 -1.71 7.37
CA LYS A 99 -15.73 -1.50 6.71
C LYS A 99 -15.74 -2.24 5.39
N THR A 100 -16.73 -3.07 5.18
CA THR A 100 -16.81 -3.99 4.04
C THR A 100 -18.02 -3.71 3.16
N GLY A 101 -17.93 -4.10 1.88
CA GLY A 101 -19.06 -4.01 0.96
C GLY A 101 -19.43 -2.58 0.55
N ILE A 102 -18.50 -1.64 0.60
CA ILE A 102 -18.70 -0.25 0.22
C ILE A 102 -18.85 -0.18 -1.31
N THR A 103 -19.94 0.41 -1.78
CA THR A 103 -20.22 0.56 -3.23
C THR A 103 -19.92 1.96 -3.76
N THR A 104 -19.54 2.89 -2.90
CA THR A 104 -19.09 4.25 -3.21
C THR A 104 -17.58 4.34 -3.13
N THR A 105 -17.02 5.47 -3.55
CA THR A 105 -15.57 5.76 -3.42
C THR A 105 -15.25 6.64 -2.22
N THR A 106 -16.17 6.73 -1.28
CA THR A 106 -15.99 7.45 -0.03
C THR A 106 -16.72 6.73 1.11
N THR A 107 -16.18 6.83 2.31
CA THR A 107 -16.84 6.39 3.55
C THR A 107 -16.23 7.12 4.74
N LYS A 108 -16.89 7.02 5.89
CA LYS A 108 -16.44 7.68 7.12
C LYS A 108 -16.15 6.64 8.20
N ALA A 109 -15.24 6.96 9.11
CA ALA A 109 -14.97 6.14 10.28
C ALA A 109 -14.67 7.04 11.49
N THR A 110 -15.19 6.68 12.65
CA THR A 110 -14.86 7.32 13.92
C THR A 110 -13.59 6.73 14.47
N LEU A 111 -12.62 7.57 14.79
CA LEU A 111 -11.29 7.21 15.26
C LEU A 111 -10.92 8.05 16.48
N ASP A 112 -10.03 7.53 17.32
CA ASP A 112 -9.51 8.24 18.47
C ASP A 112 -8.50 9.31 18.02
N LYS A 113 -8.62 10.50 18.59
CA LYS A 113 -7.77 11.67 18.30
C LYS A 113 -6.35 11.48 18.83
N GLY A 114 -5.40 12.21 18.23
CA GLY A 114 -4.01 12.26 18.68
C GLY A 114 -3.22 10.98 18.45
N LEU A 115 -3.62 10.17 17.45
CA LEU A 115 -3.02 8.87 17.19
C LEU A 115 -2.66 8.71 15.69
N PRO A 116 -1.59 7.97 15.40
CA PRO A 116 -1.20 7.62 14.04
C PRO A 116 -2.01 6.43 13.52
N TYR A 117 -2.42 6.53 12.26
CA TYR A 117 -3.17 5.48 11.58
C TYR A 117 -2.54 5.14 10.23
N SER A 118 -2.71 3.91 9.81
CA SER A 118 -2.52 3.50 8.41
C SER A 118 -3.85 3.00 7.84
N TRP A 119 -4.03 3.16 6.52
CA TRP A 119 -5.23 2.70 5.86
C TRP A 119 -4.99 2.26 4.43
N TYR A 120 -5.85 1.39 3.94
CA TYR A 120 -5.89 0.95 2.57
C TYR A 120 -7.28 0.48 2.15
N ILE A 121 -7.48 0.38 0.85
CA ILE A 121 -8.69 -0.15 0.21
C ILE A 121 -8.38 -1.50 -0.44
N THR A 122 -9.31 -2.44 -0.32
CA THR A 122 -9.32 -3.68 -1.09
C THR A 122 -10.48 -3.64 -2.07
N SER A 123 -10.17 -3.61 -3.36
CA SER A 123 -11.15 -3.67 -4.45
C SER A 123 -11.62 -5.10 -4.68
N LYS A 124 -12.92 -5.30 -4.85
CA LYS A 124 -13.57 -6.61 -5.06
C LYS A 124 -14.56 -6.56 -6.22
N ASN A 125 -14.78 -7.69 -6.85
CA ASN A 125 -15.90 -7.88 -7.77
C ASN A 125 -16.53 -9.26 -7.61
N THR A 126 -17.71 -9.45 -8.19
CA THR A 126 -18.46 -10.72 -8.12
C THR A 126 -17.96 -11.77 -9.11
N SER A 127 -17.16 -11.36 -10.10
CA SER A 127 -16.68 -12.22 -11.18
C SER A 127 -15.31 -12.84 -10.88
N SER A 128 -14.71 -12.52 -9.75
CA SER A 128 -13.39 -13.01 -9.34
C SER A 128 -13.34 -13.26 -7.83
N SER A 129 -12.74 -14.37 -7.43
CA SER A 129 -12.37 -14.61 -6.03
C SER A 129 -11.13 -13.81 -5.60
N THR A 130 -10.38 -13.26 -6.57
CA THR A 130 -9.21 -12.43 -6.32
C THR A 130 -9.63 -11.00 -6.04
N SER A 131 -9.06 -10.39 -5.02
CA SER A 131 -9.21 -8.98 -4.68
C SER A 131 -7.89 -8.24 -4.89
N THR A 132 -7.95 -6.92 -5.07
CA THR A 132 -6.76 -6.09 -5.30
C THR A 132 -6.63 -5.03 -4.23
N LYS A 133 -5.50 -5.02 -3.54
CA LYS A 133 -5.19 -4.06 -2.48
C LYS A 133 -4.54 -2.80 -3.08
N SER A 134 -4.94 -1.62 -2.57
CA SER A 134 -4.27 -0.34 -2.85
C SER A 134 -2.89 -0.26 -2.17
N ASP A 135 -2.17 0.84 -2.37
CA ASP A 135 -1.09 1.22 -1.48
C ASP A 135 -1.63 1.42 -0.06
N THR A 136 -0.75 1.36 0.93
CA THR A 136 -1.08 1.66 2.32
C THR A 136 -0.57 3.07 2.62
N TRP A 137 -1.47 3.95 3.02
CA TRP A 137 -1.15 5.32 3.42
C TRP A 137 -1.23 5.48 4.93
N LYS A 138 -0.54 6.49 5.44
CA LYS A 138 -0.50 6.82 6.87
C LYS A 138 -0.92 8.27 7.07
N PHE A 139 -1.53 8.55 8.21
CA PHE A 139 -1.85 9.90 8.64
C PHE A 139 -1.87 9.98 10.17
N TYR A 140 -1.78 11.18 10.69
CA TYR A 140 -1.96 11.46 12.10
C TYR A 140 -3.28 12.20 12.30
N LEU A 141 -4.17 11.66 13.15
CA LEU A 141 -5.42 12.32 13.50
C LEU A 141 -5.17 13.33 14.61
N GLU A 142 -5.52 14.59 14.35
CA GLU A 142 -5.31 15.70 15.28
C GLU A 142 -5.86 15.39 16.68
N GLY A 143 -5.06 15.71 17.69
CA GLY A 143 -5.44 15.68 19.11
C GLY A 143 -5.75 17.05 19.66
N SER A 144 -6.44 17.12 20.78
CA SER A 144 -6.66 18.37 21.48
C SER A 144 -5.34 18.90 22.07
N GLY A 145 -4.76 19.93 21.47
CA GLY A 145 -3.63 20.68 22.03
C GLY A 145 -2.25 20.05 21.93
N ILE A 146 -2.02 19.11 21.01
CA ILE A 146 -0.68 18.59 20.72
C ILE A 146 0.00 19.54 19.73
N ALA A 147 1.08 20.20 20.16
CA ALA A 147 1.88 21.09 19.31
C ALA A 147 3.00 20.34 18.56
N ASN A 148 3.29 19.10 18.95
CA ASN A 148 4.32 18.23 18.35
C ASN A 148 3.82 16.79 18.39
N TYR A 149 3.81 16.13 17.25
CA TYR A 149 3.33 14.76 17.11
C TYR A 149 4.49 13.76 17.25
N ALA A 150 4.20 12.55 17.70
CA ALA A 150 5.19 11.50 17.70
C ALA A 150 5.44 10.98 16.28
N PRO A 151 6.68 10.58 15.94
CA PRO A 151 6.98 9.95 14.66
C PRO A 151 6.08 8.74 14.39
N PHE A 152 5.83 8.46 13.12
CA PHE A 152 5.25 7.17 12.75
C PHE A 152 6.22 6.05 13.13
N PRO A 153 5.71 4.88 13.57
CA PRO A 153 6.56 3.72 13.82
C PRO A 153 7.43 3.41 12.61
N ALA A 154 8.73 3.20 12.83
CA ALA A 154 9.65 2.83 11.78
C ALA A 154 9.27 1.47 11.19
N GLU A 155 9.37 1.33 9.89
CA GLU A 155 9.11 0.11 9.15
C GLU A 155 10.44 -0.51 8.70
N ILE A 156 10.71 -1.74 9.15
CA ILE A 156 11.91 -2.47 8.70
C ILE A 156 11.65 -2.95 7.28
N LYS A 157 12.54 -2.59 6.35
CA LYS A 157 12.53 -3.01 4.95
C LYS A 157 13.43 -4.21 4.70
N GLU A 158 14.58 -4.21 5.39
CA GLU A 158 15.52 -5.33 5.37
C GLU A 158 16.07 -5.57 6.78
N PRO A 159 16.26 -6.84 7.16
CA PRO A 159 15.84 -8.06 6.46
C PRO A 159 14.32 -8.24 6.53
N SER A 160 13.72 -8.75 5.45
CA SER A 160 12.28 -9.05 5.37
C SER A 160 11.93 -10.44 5.90
N GLU A 161 12.96 -11.26 6.14
CA GLU A 161 12.82 -12.64 6.59
C GLU A 161 13.16 -12.80 8.07
N SER A 162 12.53 -13.79 8.71
CA SER A 162 12.73 -14.09 10.14
C SER A 162 14.10 -14.75 10.43
N ILE A 163 14.78 -15.29 9.42
CA ILE A 163 16.11 -15.86 9.55
C ILE A 163 17.04 -15.10 8.62
N VAL A 164 18.03 -14.45 9.21
CA VAL A 164 18.99 -13.62 8.49
C VAL A 164 20.35 -14.27 8.47
N ASN A 165 20.82 -14.60 7.28
CA ASN A 165 22.18 -15.09 7.10
C ASN A 165 23.13 -13.90 6.91
N ARG A 166 24.32 -14.02 7.50
CA ARG A 166 25.40 -13.05 7.25
C ARG A 166 25.84 -13.10 5.79
N GLY A 167 26.08 -11.95 5.22
CA GLY A 167 26.72 -11.85 3.92
C GLY A 167 28.11 -12.49 3.90
N SER A 168 28.70 -12.65 2.73
CA SER A 168 30.07 -13.19 2.56
C SER A 168 31.14 -12.33 3.26
N ASP A 169 30.85 -11.08 3.57
CA ASP A 169 31.68 -10.16 4.35
C ASP A 169 31.43 -10.24 5.88
N GLY A 170 30.58 -11.15 6.32
CA GLY A 170 30.23 -11.36 7.73
C GLY A 170 29.26 -10.35 8.32
N LYS A 171 28.68 -9.47 7.48
CA LYS A 171 27.79 -8.40 7.91
C LYS A 171 26.33 -8.73 7.65
N VAL A 172 25.46 -8.04 8.37
CA VAL A 172 24.02 -7.99 8.14
C VAL A 172 23.65 -6.53 7.90
N THR A 173 22.93 -6.25 6.82
CA THR A 173 22.43 -4.93 6.51
C THR A 173 21.01 -4.81 7.05
N PHE A 174 20.74 -3.72 7.79
CA PHE A 174 19.41 -3.34 8.22
C PHE A 174 18.98 -2.09 7.46
N VAL A 175 17.82 -2.10 6.86
CA VAL A 175 17.21 -0.97 6.17
C VAL A 175 15.83 -0.73 6.77
N TRP A 176 15.53 0.51 7.12
CA TRP A 176 14.23 0.90 7.62
C TRP A 176 13.81 2.25 7.06
N GLU A 177 12.53 2.50 7.09
CA GLU A 177 11.91 3.77 6.71
C GLU A 177 11.15 4.31 7.92
N GLY A 178 11.35 5.57 8.22
CA GLY A 178 10.60 6.30 9.23
C GLY A 178 10.16 7.64 8.68
N SER A 179 9.05 8.15 9.19
CA SER A 179 8.53 9.45 8.83
C SER A 179 7.94 10.15 10.06
N ASP A 180 7.99 11.48 10.03
CA ASP A 180 7.41 12.34 11.03
C ASP A 180 6.37 13.25 10.37
N PRO A 181 5.19 13.44 10.98
CA PRO A 181 4.22 14.39 10.49
C PRO A 181 4.67 15.85 10.61
N ASP A 182 5.56 16.17 11.55
CA ASP A 182 6.00 17.54 11.79
C ASP A 182 7.17 17.90 10.86
N ALA A 183 6.94 18.86 9.96
CA ALA A 183 7.93 19.28 8.98
C ALA A 183 9.16 19.91 9.69
N GLY A 184 10.31 19.32 9.44
CA GLY A 184 11.60 19.79 9.97
C GLY A 184 12.12 19.03 11.18
N ASP A 185 11.36 18.09 11.72
CA ASP A 185 11.83 17.24 12.81
C ASP A 185 12.90 16.26 12.34
N THR A 186 13.86 16.01 13.23
CA THR A 186 14.94 15.06 12.99
C THR A 186 14.65 13.75 13.70
N LEU A 187 14.47 12.69 12.94
CA LEU A 187 14.25 11.36 13.46
C LEU A 187 15.53 10.77 14.06
N LYS A 188 15.40 10.19 15.26
CA LYS A 188 16.43 9.37 15.89
C LYS A 188 15.92 7.95 16.02
N TYR A 189 16.78 6.99 15.69
CA TYR A 189 16.44 5.58 15.74
C TYR A 189 17.30 4.86 16.76
N THR A 190 16.72 3.86 17.41
CA THR A 190 17.45 2.89 18.23
C THR A 190 17.16 1.51 17.69
N LEU A 191 18.18 0.81 17.25
CA LEU A 191 18.08 -0.56 16.78
C LEU A 191 18.42 -1.52 17.92
N TYR A 192 17.51 -2.42 18.25
CA TYR A 192 17.74 -3.52 19.18
C TYR A 192 17.92 -4.80 18.39
N VAL A 193 19.02 -5.49 18.60
CA VAL A 193 19.30 -6.79 17.98
C VAL A 193 19.61 -7.77 19.10
N ASP A 194 18.83 -8.82 19.18
CA ASP A 194 19.03 -9.89 20.16
C ASP A 194 19.41 -11.20 19.46
N LYS A 195 20.12 -12.06 20.17
CA LYS A 195 20.36 -13.44 19.76
C LYS A 195 19.36 -14.32 20.48
N THR A 196 18.49 -14.94 19.74
CA THR A 196 17.73 -16.08 20.25
C THR A 196 18.51 -17.35 19.97
N ASP A 197 18.91 -18.04 21.01
CA ASP A 197 19.50 -19.39 20.93
C ASP A 197 18.43 -20.43 20.59
#